data_21a2929b3d1c7b2f75df8dac184edc82
#
_entry.id   21a2929b3d1c7b2f75df8dac184edc82
#
_cell.length_a   1.000
_cell.length_b   1.000
_cell.length_c   1.000
_cell.angle_alpha   90.00
_cell.angle_beta   90.00
_cell.angle_gamma   90.00
#
_symmetry.space_group_name_H-M   'P 1'
#
loop_
_entity.id
_entity.type
_entity.pdbx_description
1 polymer ?
#
loop_
_entity_poly.entity_id
_entity_poly.type
_entity_poly.pdbx_seq_one_letter_code
_entity_poly.pdbx_strand_id
1 'polypeptide(L)'
;TMARKISYQQAINEALAQEMRRDNTVFIIGEDVAGGAGAPGEDDAWGGVLGVTKGLYHQFPGRVLDAPLSEIGYVGAAVGAATQGLRPVCELMFVDFAGCCLDQILNQAAKFRYMFGGKAVTPLVMRTMYGAGLRAAAQHSQMLTSLWTHIPGLKVVCPSSPYDAKGLLIQAIRDNDPVIFCEHKLLYSMQGEVPEEVYTVPFGEANFLRDGDDITLVTYGRMVHLAMEAANNLARQGIDCEVLDLRTTSPLDEDSILESVEKTGRLVVIDEANPRCSMATDISALVAQKAFGALKGPIEMVTAPHTPVPFSDALEDLYIPDAAKIEAAVRKVIEAARSAA
;
A
#
# COMPACT_ATOMS: atom_id res chain seq x y z
N THR A 1 10.79 1.19 27.62
CA THR A 1 10.67 2.46 26.87
C THR A 1 9.20 2.75 26.72
N MET A 2 8.74 3.97 27.07
CA MET A 2 7.35 4.34 26.79
C MET A 2 7.14 4.29 25.27
N ALA A 3 6.08 3.61 24.82
CA ALA A 3 5.71 3.58 23.42
C ALA A 3 5.41 5.01 22.96
N ARG A 4 6.22 5.52 22.04
CA ARG A 4 6.02 6.86 21.49
C ARG A 4 5.02 6.78 20.34
N LYS A 5 4.11 7.76 20.26
CA LYS A 5 3.15 7.88 19.16
C LYS A 5 3.64 8.92 18.16
N ILE A 6 3.70 8.52 16.89
CA ILE A 6 4.00 9.40 15.75
C ILE A 6 3.01 9.17 14.63
N SER A 7 2.90 10.12 13.70
CA SER A 7 2.03 9.97 12.56
C SER A 7 2.63 8.99 11.53
N TYR A 8 1.79 8.44 10.67
CA TYR A 8 2.20 7.62 9.53
C TYR A 8 3.21 8.35 8.64
N GLN A 9 2.97 9.64 8.36
CA GLN A 9 3.90 10.51 7.65
C GLN A 9 5.26 10.61 8.37
N GLN A 10 5.26 10.83 9.68
CA GLN A 10 6.49 10.90 10.47
C GLN A 10 7.23 9.56 10.52
N ALA A 11 6.50 8.44 10.51
CA ALA A 11 7.09 7.10 10.48
C ALA A 11 7.84 6.85 9.15
N ILE A 12 7.28 7.30 8.02
CA ILE A 12 7.95 7.25 6.71
C ILE A 12 9.19 8.15 6.70
N ASN A 13 9.06 9.40 7.15
CA ASN A 13 10.18 10.34 7.22
C ASN A 13 11.33 9.77 8.04
N GLU A 14 11.04 9.18 9.20
CA GLU A 14 12.03 8.56 10.07
C GLU A 14 12.70 7.35 9.43
N ALA A 15 11.96 6.50 8.72
CA ALA A 15 12.52 5.37 7.97
C ALA A 15 13.52 5.85 6.92
N LEU A 16 13.14 6.88 6.14
CA LEU A 16 14.03 7.50 5.17
C LEU A 16 15.30 8.06 5.82
N ALA A 17 15.16 8.84 6.89
CA ALA A 17 16.29 9.40 7.61
C ALA A 17 17.23 8.33 8.17
N GLN A 18 16.69 7.27 8.75
CA GLN A 18 17.47 6.16 9.30
C GLN A 18 18.25 5.41 8.22
N GLU A 19 17.63 5.09 7.09
CA GLU A 19 18.28 4.38 6.01
C GLU A 19 19.30 5.26 5.25
N MET A 20 19.03 6.55 5.08
CA MET A 20 20.00 7.50 4.52
C MET A 20 21.23 7.70 5.42
N ARG A 21 21.08 7.62 6.75
CA ARG A 21 22.24 7.63 7.67
C ARG A 21 23.04 6.34 7.60
N ARG A 22 22.35 5.21 7.47
CA ARG A 22 22.97 3.88 7.42
C ARG A 22 23.76 3.65 6.13
N ASP A 23 23.24 4.14 4.99
CA ASP A 23 23.76 3.80 3.67
C ASP A 23 23.83 5.05 2.78
N ASN A 24 25.05 5.40 2.37
CA ASN A 24 25.30 6.58 1.55
C ASN A 24 24.83 6.44 0.10
N THR A 25 24.47 5.24 -0.34
CA THR A 25 23.90 4.99 -1.67
C THR A 25 22.41 5.29 -1.75
N VAL A 26 21.71 5.43 -0.61
CA VAL A 26 20.31 5.80 -0.53
C VAL A 26 20.15 7.29 -0.82
N PHE A 27 19.31 7.64 -1.80
CA PHE A 27 18.93 9.02 -2.09
C PHE A 27 17.45 9.10 -2.48
N ILE A 28 16.88 10.29 -2.37
CA ILE A 28 15.48 10.57 -2.71
C ILE A 28 15.45 11.42 -3.97
N ILE A 29 14.54 11.09 -4.89
CA ILE A 29 14.28 11.87 -6.10
C ILE A 29 12.78 11.90 -6.37
N GLY A 30 12.24 13.06 -6.73
CA GLY A 30 10.84 13.24 -7.06
C GLY A 30 10.51 14.72 -7.24
N GLU A 31 9.26 15.02 -7.46
CA GLU A 31 8.76 16.38 -7.61
C GLU A 31 8.57 17.04 -6.24
N ASP A 32 9.14 18.21 -6.03
CA ASP A 32 9.05 19.02 -4.80
C ASP A 32 9.51 18.31 -3.51
N VAL A 33 10.27 17.20 -3.62
CA VAL A 33 10.74 16.44 -2.46
C VAL A 33 11.76 17.19 -1.62
N ALA A 34 12.51 18.12 -2.22
CA ALA A 34 13.39 19.08 -1.54
C ALA A 34 12.68 20.41 -1.24
N GLY A 35 11.46 20.60 -1.75
CA GLY A 35 10.61 21.76 -1.48
C GLY A 35 11.13 23.08 -2.06
N GLY A 36 11.84 23.02 -3.19
CA GLY A 36 12.48 24.19 -3.80
C GLY A 36 13.74 24.64 -3.06
N ALA A 37 14.28 23.84 -2.16
CA ALA A 37 15.49 24.13 -1.42
C ALA A 37 16.66 24.45 -2.36
N GLY A 38 17.39 25.53 -2.02
CA GLY A 38 18.47 26.07 -2.88
C GLY A 38 18.03 27.21 -3.79
N ALA A 39 16.72 27.47 -3.92
CA ALA A 39 16.24 28.72 -4.51
C ALA A 39 16.44 29.89 -3.53
N PRO A 40 16.69 31.12 -4.01
CA PRO A 40 16.85 32.27 -3.12
C PRO A 40 15.65 32.49 -2.22
N GLY A 41 15.83 32.40 -0.90
CA GLY A 41 14.77 32.60 0.10
C GLY A 41 13.95 31.36 0.44
N GLU A 42 14.26 30.20 -0.13
CA GLU A 42 13.58 28.94 0.14
C GLU A 42 14.54 27.93 0.79
N ASP A 43 14.22 27.50 1.98
CA ASP A 43 14.95 26.49 2.74
C ASP A 43 14.03 25.32 3.05
N ASP A 44 14.00 24.25 2.21
CA ASP A 44 13.26 23.00 2.46
C ASP A 44 11.81 23.25 2.96
N ALA A 45 11.11 24.16 2.26
CA ALA A 45 9.83 24.69 2.73
C ALA A 45 8.73 23.62 2.79
N TRP A 46 8.72 22.68 1.88
CA TRP A 46 7.59 21.75 1.68
C TRP A 46 7.89 20.33 2.14
N GLY A 47 8.97 19.72 1.67
CA GLY A 47 9.27 18.32 1.92
C GLY A 47 8.31 17.36 1.21
N GLY A 48 8.05 17.63 -0.07
CA GLY A 48 7.03 16.96 -0.87
C GLY A 48 5.63 17.57 -0.66
N VAL A 49 4.66 17.14 -1.47
CA VAL A 49 3.28 17.68 -1.46
C VAL A 49 2.59 17.58 -0.09
N LEU A 50 2.88 16.52 0.64
CA LEU A 50 2.31 16.27 1.98
C LEU A 50 3.36 16.32 3.09
N GLY A 51 4.54 16.88 2.83
CA GLY A 51 5.58 17.10 3.83
C GLY A 51 6.30 15.83 4.32
N VAL A 52 6.23 14.73 3.58
CA VAL A 52 6.83 13.44 3.98
C VAL A 52 8.35 13.53 4.08
N THR A 53 9.00 14.25 3.18
CA THR A 53 10.46 14.39 3.12
C THR A 53 10.99 15.64 3.83
N LYS A 54 10.12 16.33 4.58
CA LYS A 54 10.47 17.58 5.27
C LYS A 54 11.69 17.41 6.18
N GLY A 55 12.65 18.33 6.09
CA GLY A 55 13.89 18.36 6.87
C GLY A 55 14.99 17.42 6.38
N LEU A 56 14.72 16.55 5.39
CA LEU A 56 15.74 15.61 4.89
C LEU A 56 16.78 16.28 4.00
N TYR A 57 16.42 17.32 3.25
CA TYR A 57 17.35 18.03 2.37
C TYR A 57 18.56 18.57 3.14
N HIS A 58 18.32 19.22 4.29
CA HIS A 58 19.38 19.77 5.13
C HIS A 58 20.20 18.70 5.86
N GLN A 59 19.56 17.57 6.24
CA GLN A 59 20.25 16.47 6.89
C GLN A 59 21.17 15.69 5.92
N PHE A 60 20.81 15.65 4.62
CA PHE A 60 21.48 14.84 3.62
C PHE A 60 21.77 15.66 2.34
N PRO A 61 22.67 16.64 2.41
CA PRO A 61 22.97 17.50 1.27
C PRO A 61 23.34 16.69 0.01
N GLY A 62 22.75 17.04 -1.14
CA GLY A 62 22.99 16.37 -2.42
C GLY A 62 22.36 15.00 -2.59
N ARG A 63 21.56 14.53 -1.63
CA ARG A 63 20.85 13.24 -1.71
C ARG A 63 19.33 13.33 -1.63
N VAL A 64 18.77 14.54 -1.64
CA VAL A 64 17.36 14.81 -1.83
C VAL A 64 17.25 15.73 -3.03
N LEU A 65 16.68 15.23 -4.13
CA LEU A 65 16.77 15.85 -5.45
C LEU A 65 15.38 16.17 -5.98
N ASP A 66 15.11 17.46 -6.21
CA ASP A 66 13.91 17.85 -6.95
C ASP A 66 14.06 17.51 -8.42
N ALA A 67 13.06 16.88 -8.98
CA ALA A 67 12.94 16.59 -10.39
C ALA A 67 11.98 17.59 -11.07
N PRO A 68 12.17 17.89 -12.36
CA PRO A 68 11.14 18.56 -13.14
C PRO A 68 9.90 17.65 -13.29
N LEU A 69 8.75 18.23 -13.65
CA LEU A 69 7.54 17.50 -14.03
C LEU A 69 7.79 16.68 -15.30
N SER A 70 8.42 15.54 -15.12
CA SER A 70 8.82 14.61 -16.18
C SER A 70 9.04 13.22 -15.57
N GLU A 71 7.97 12.53 -15.25
CA GLU A 71 7.98 11.25 -14.53
C GLU A 71 8.77 10.19 -15.31
N ILE A 72 8.64 10.16 -16.63
CA ILE A 72 9.44 9.27 -17.49
C ILE A 72 10.95 9.51 -17.31
N GLY A 73 11.36 10.77 -17.16
CA GLY A 73 12.76 11.16 -17.03
C GLY A 73 13.34 10.77 -15.68
N TYR A 74 12.73 11.22 -14.57
CA TYR A 74 13.33 10.97 -13.25
C TYR A 74 13.14 9.53 -12.75
N VAL A 75 12.03 8.88 -13.09
CA VAL A 75 11.85 7.44 -12.79
C VAL A 75 12.87 6.61 -13.59
N GLY A 76 13.08 6.94 -14.88
CA GLY A 76 14.12 6.30 -15.69
C GLY A 76 15.52 6.51 -15.14
N ALA A 77 15.83 7.73 -14.68
CA ALA A 77 17.09 8.05 -14.02
C ALA A 77 17.29 7.23 -12.72
N ALA A 78 16.22 7.09 -11.90
CA ALA A 78 16.24 6.27 -10.69
C ALA A 78 16.48 4.78 -11.03
N VAL A 79 15.81 4.23 -12.04
CA VAL A 79 16.05 2.86 -12.52
C VAL A 79 17.50 2.67 -12.96
N GLY A 80 18.04 3.60 -13.76
CA GLY A 80 19.44 3.58 -14.20
C GLY A 80 20.42 3.65 -13.03
N ALA A 81 20.17 4.53 -12.05
CA ALA A 81 20.99 4.67 -10.85
C ALA A 81 20.99 3.38 -10.00
N ALA A 82 19.84 2.72 -9.86
CA ALA A 82 19.72 1.46 -9.16
C ALA A 82 20.60 0.37 -9.78
N THR A 83 20.67 0.28 -11.11
CA THR A 83 21.54 -0.70 -11.80
C THR A 83 23.03 -0.40 -11.64
N GLN A 84 23.39 0.81 -11.20
CA GLN A 84 24.78 1.22 -10.93
C GLN A 84 25.16 1.13 -9.44
N GLY A 85 24.30 0.50 -8.61
CA GLY A 85 24.61 0.25 -7.21
C GLY A 85 24.11 1.32 -6.24
N LEU A 86 23.35 2.31 -6.71
CA LEU A 86 22.64 3.24 -5.83
C LEU A 86 21.30 2.65 -5.39
N ARG A 87 20.73 3.21 -4.33
CA ARG A 87 19.41 2.83 -3.78
C ARG A 87 18.46 4.03 -3.81
N PRO A 88 17.89 4.35 -4.97
CA PRO A 88 16.93 5.43 -5.09
C PRO A 88 15.61 5.11 -4.38
N VAL A 89 15.12 6.09 -3.64
CA VAL A 89 13.73 6.20 -3.23
C VAL A 89 13.10 7.26 -4.13
N CYS A 90 12.36 6.80 -5.13
CA CYS A 90 11.73 7.63 -6.13
C CYS A 90 10.29 7.92 -5.71
N GLU A 91 9.91 9.20 -5.60
CA GLU A 91 8.53 9.56 -5.29
C GLU A 91 7.76 9.86 -6.59
N LEU A 92 6.80 9.02 -6.91
CA LEU A 92 5.75 9.29 -7.88
C LEU A 92 4.58 9.88 -7.10
N MET A 93 4.33 11.17 -7.23
CA MET A 93 3.43 11.94 -6.36
C MET A 93 2.05 11.30 -6.19
N PHE A 94 1.41 10.90 -7.29
CA PHE A 94 0.15 10.15 -7.29
C PHE A 94 0.25 8.92 -8.19
N VAL A 95 -0.33 7.81 -7.77
CA VAL A 95 -0.37 6.58 -8.57
C VAL A 95 -1.00 6.78 -9.94
N ASP A 96 -1.85 7.78 -10.05
CA ASP A 96 -2.53 8.21 -11.28
C ASP A 96 -1.55 8.60 -12.40
N PHE A 97 -0.36 9.06 -12.05
CA PHE A 97 0.69 9.46 -13.01
C PHE A 97 1.55 8.28 -13.50
N ALA A 98 1.23 7.09 -13.05
CA ALA A 98 1.94 5.87 -13.47
C ALA A 98 2.01 5.69 -14.99
N GLY A 99 0.98 6.13 -15.71
CA GLY A 99 0.97 6.08 -17.18
C GLY A 99 2.11 6.85 -17.84
N CYS A 100 2.62 7.92 -17.20
CA CYS A 100 3.74 8.72 -17.73
C CYS A 100 5.09 8.01 -17.64
N CYS A 101 5.26 7.05 -16.72
CA CYS A 101 6.53 6.36 -16.47
C CYS A 101 6.41 4.83 -16.46
N LEU A 102 5.33 4.29 -16.98
CA LEU A 102 5.02 2.86 -16.89
C LEU A 102 6.11 1.98 -17.54
N ASP A 103 6.67 2.39 -18.67
CA ASP A 103 7.72 1.63 -19.35
C ASP A 103 8.96 1.43 -18.46
N GLN A 104 9.39 2.47 -17.75
CA GLN A 104 10.56 2.41 -16.86
C GLN A 104 10.37 1.41 -15.73
N ILE A 105 9.15 1.22 -15.29
CA ILE A 105 8.80 0.28 -14.21
C ILE A 105 8.53 -1.11 -14.80
N LEU A 106 7.61 -1.20 -15.77
CA LEU A 106 7.14 -2.46 -16.36
C LEU A 106 8.24 -3.20 -17.14
N ASN A 107 8.95 -2.51 -18.03
CA ASN A 107 9.88 -3.12 -18.97
C ASN A 107 11.34 -3.04 -18.52
N GLN A 108 11.69 -2.09 -17.66
CA GLN A 108 13.05 -1.91 -17.19
C GLN A 108 13.22 -2.47 -15.77
N ALA A 109 12.75 -1.77 -14.74
CA ALA A 109 12.97 -2.15 -13.34
C ALA A 109 12.54 -3.59 -13.05
N ALA A 110 11.32 -3.96 -13.43
CA ALA A 110 10.74 -5.28 -13.15
C ALA A 110 11.44 -6.44 -13.89
N LYS A 111 12.15 -6.17 -15.01
CA LYS A 111 12.65 -7.23 -15.91
C LYS A 111 14.15 -7.43 -15.86
N PHE A 112 14.94 -6.45 -15.42
CA PHE A 112 16.40 -6.52 -15.52
C PHE A 112 16.98 -7.74 -14.83
N ARG A 113 16.55 -8.08 -13.61
CA ARG A 113 17.05 -9.28 -12.94
C ARG A 113 16.84 -10.55 -13.80
N TYR A 114 15.66 -10.73 -14.34
CA TYR A 114 15.34 -11.90 -15.17
C TYR A 114 16.12 -11.89 -16.49
N MET A 115 16.12 -10.77 -17.21
CA MET A 115 16.77 -10.63 -18.53
C MET A 115 18.28 -10.82 -18.45
N PHE A 116 18.92 -10.41 -17.36
CA PHE A 116 20.37 -10.55 -17.18
C PHE A 116 20.77 -11.78 -16.34
N GLY A 117 19.89 -12.78 -16.25
CA GLY A 117 20.18 -14.06 -15.60
C GLY A 117 20.54 -13.92 -14.11
N GLY A 118 19.88 -13.00 -13.40
CA GLY A 118 20.11 -12.75 -11.98
C GLY A 118 21.33 -11.88 -11.65
N LYS A 119 22.12 -11.46 -12.64
CA LYS A 119 23.33 -10.66 -12.43
C LYS A 119 23.04 -9.17 -12.18
N ALA A 120 21.95 -8.64 -12.73
CA ALA A 120 21.51 -7.28 -12.46
C ALA A 120 20.59 -7.26 -11.24
N VAL A 121 20.71 -6.21 -10.43
CA VAL A 121 19.80 -5.87 -9.35
C VAL A 121 19.22 -4.49 -9.61
N THR A 122 18.00 -4.25 -9.13
CA THR A 122 17.34 -2.95 -9.29
C THR A 122 16.74 -2.54 -7.95
N PRO A 123 17.57 -2.17 -6.96
CA PRO A 123 17.14 -1.77 -5.62
C PRO A 123 16.47 -0.39 -5.64
N LEU A 124 15.30 -0.32 -6.26
CA LEU A 124 14.48 0.88 -6.41
C LEU A 124 13.26 0.76 -5.49
N VAL A 125 12.99 1.79 -4.70
CA VAL A 125 11.68 1.98 -4.08
C VAL A 125 10.95 3.09 -4.81
N MET A 126 9.79 2.80 -5.38
CA MET A 126 8.88 3.81 -5.87
C MET A 126 7.77 4.04 -4.84
N ARG A 127 7.83 5.15 -4.12
CA ARG A 127 6.77 5.61 -3.23
C ARG A 127 5.70 6.31 -4.04
N THR A 128 4.44 6.03 -3.78
CA THR A 128 3.34 6.69 -4.48
C THR A 128 2.09 6.77 -3.62
N MET A 129 1.36 7.87 -3.72
CA MET A 129 0.09 8.05 -3.05
C MET A 129 -1.06 7.46 -3.86
N TYR A 130 -2.05 6.88 -3.17
CA TYR A 130 -3.24 6.33 -3.80
C TYR A 130 -4.50 6.54 -2.96
N GLY A 131 -5.65 6.21 -3.55
CA GLY A 131 -6.95 6.14 -2.89
C GLY A 131 -7.76 7.42 -2.94
N ALA A 132 -9.04 7.30 -2.67
CA ALA A 132 -10.01 8.38 -2.61
C ALA A 132 -10.14 9.00 -1.21
N GLY A 133 -10.99 10.02 -1.06
CA GLY A 133 -11.33 10.67 0.20
C GLY A 133 -10.63 12.00 0.47
N LEU A 134 -9.69 12.42 -0.37
CA LEU A 134 -9.03 13.73 -0.26
C LEU A 134 -9.72 14.82 -1.12
N ARG A 135 -10.83 14.50 -1.77
CA ARG A 135 -11.54 15.42 -2.69
C ARG A 135 -10.67 15.90 -3.85
N ALA A 136 -9.85 14.98 -4.38
CA ALA A 136 -8.87 15.27 -5.42
C ALA A 136 -9.33 14.82 -6.83
N ALA A 137 -10.59 14.43 -7.00
CA ALA A 137 -11.22 14.02 -8.26
C ALA A 137 -10.57 12.78 -8.93
N ALA A 138 -10.97 12.52 -10.18
CA ALA A 138 -10.70 11.27 -10.89
C ALA A 138 -9.22 10.99 -11.20
N GLN A 139 -8.42 12.03 -11.38
CA GLN A 139 -7.02 11.93 -11.81
C GLN A 139 -6.00 11.96 -10.67
N HIS A 140 -6.47 11.99 -9.40
CA HIS A 140 -5.64 12.05 -8.21
C HIS A 140 -6.17 11.15 -7.09
N SER A 141 -7.01 10.17 -7.41
CA SER A 141 -7.71 9.36 -6.39
C SER A 141 -7.84 7.89 -6.77
N GLN A 142 -7.15 7.44 -7.82
CA GLN A 142 -7.29 6.06 -8.27
C GLN A 142 -6.65 5.07 -7.30
N MET A 143 -7.12 3.83 -7.40
CA MET A 143 -6.58 2.67 -6.73
C MET A 143 -6.03 1.72 -7.79
N LEU A 144 -4.71 1.73 -8.00
CA LEU A 144 -4.06 0.96 -9.06
C LEU A 144 -3.13 -0.14 -8.52
N THR A 145 -3.34 -0.60 -7.30
CA THR A 145 -2.50 -1.63 -6.65
C THR A 145 -2.44 -2.91 -7.48
N SER A 146 -3.57 -3.35 -8.03
CA SER A 146 -3.64 -4.56 -8.87
C SER A 146 -2.84 -4.43 -10.18
N LEU A 147 -2.70 -3.23 -10.73
CA LEU A 147 -1.84 -3.01 -11.90
C LEU A 147 -0.38 -3.38 -11.60
N TRP A 148 0.12 -2.95 -10.45
CA TRP A 148 1.48 -3.24 -10.02
C TRP A 148 1.66 -4.72 -9.65
N THR A 149 0.68 -5.28 -8.93
CA THR A 149 0.68 -6.70 -8.53
C THR A 149 0.69 -7.63 -9.75
N HIS A 150 0.04 -7.23 -10.85
CA HIS A 150 0.04 -8.00 -12.10
C HIS A 150 1.41 -8.08 -12.78
N ILE A 151 2.35 -7.19 -12.47
CA ILE A 151 3.64 -7.11 -13.17
C ILE A 151 4.67 -8.03 -12.50
N PRO A 152 5.06 -9.17 -13.13
CA PRO A 152 6.08 -10.05 -12.59
C PRO A 152 7.43 -9.32 -12.46
N GLY A 153 8.05 -9.44 -11.28
CA GLY A 153 9.32 -8.80 -10.92
C GLY A 153 9.17 -7.57 -10.05
N LEU A 154 7.95 -7.10 -9.76
CA LEU A 154 7.68 -6.08 -8.76
C LEU A 154 7.25 -6.68 -7.42
N LYS A 155 7.66 -6.05 -6.33
CA LYS A 155 7.04 -6.20 -5.02
C LYS A 155 6.11 -5.03 -4.78
N VAL A 156 4.97 -5.27 -4.12
CA VAL A 156 3.92 -4.27 -3.92
C VAL A 156 3.50 -4.26 -2.45
N VAL A 157 3.65 -3.11 -1.81
CA VAL A 157 3.52 -2.93 -0.37
C VAL A 157 2.50 -1.84 -0.07
N CYS A 158 1.56 -2.13 0.83
CA CYS A 158 0.43 -1.26 1.17
C CYS A 158 0.24 -1.17 2.69
N PRO A 159 1.09 -0.46 3.43
CA PRO A 159 1.01 -0.39 4.87
C PRO A 159 -0.28 0.28 5.35
N SER A 160 -0.84 -0.25 6.44
CA SER A 160 -2.08 0.24 7.06
C SER A 160 -1.85 1.06 8.34
N SER A 161 -0.66 0.98 8.93
CA SER A 161 -0.34 1.60 10.22
C SER A 161 1.00 2.36 10.18
N PRO A 162 1.25 3.30 11.11
CA PRO A 162 2.57 3.93 11.24
C PRO A 162 3.70 2.93 11.50
N TYR A 163 3.43 1.86 12.28
CA TYR A 163 4.39 0.78 12.53
C TYR A 163 4.78 0.07 11.23
N ASP A 164 3.79 -0.36 10.46
CA ASP A 164 4.03 -1.05 9.20
C ASP A 164 4.68 -0.13 8.17
N ALA A 165 4.27 1.15 8.12
CA ALA A 165 4.85 2.13 7.20
C ALA A 165 6.37 2.27 7.41
N LYS A 166 6.84 2.37 8.66
CA LYS A 166 8.28 2.42 8.95
C LYS A 166 8.98 1.11 8.65
N GLY A 167 8.47 -0.01 9.18
CA GLY A 167 9.13 -1.31 9.08
C GLY A 167 9.18 -1.85 7.65
N LEU A 168 8.09 -1.72 6.89
CA LEU A 168 8.03 -2.13 5.49
C LEU A 168 8.87 -1.23 4.58
N LEU A 169 8.95 0.09 4.85
CA LEU A 169 9.79 0.98 4.05
C LEU A 169 11.27 0.71 4.26
N ILE A 170 11.70 0.46 5.50
CA ILE A 170 13.07 0.04 5.77
C ILE A 170 13.39 -1.26 5.05
N GLN A 171 12.49 -2.23 5.09
CA GLN A 171 12.63 -3.49 4.35
C GLN A 171 12.72 -3.24 2.84
N ALA A 172 11.88 -2.36 2.29
CA ALA A 172 11.87 -2.01 0.87
C ALA A 172 13.19 -1.38 0.41
N ILE A 173 13.74 -0.44 1.18
CA ILE A 173 15.02 0.22 0.85
C ILE A 173 16.18 -0.77 0.86
N ARG A 174 16.12 -1.80 1.70
CA ARG A 174 17.15 -2.85 1.80
C ARG A 174 17.00 -3.96 0.77
N ASP A 175 15.86 -4.06 0.12
CA ASP A 175 15.62 -5.07 -0.92
C ASP A 175 16.47 -4.80 -2.16
N ASN A 176 16.81 -5.84 -2.90
CA ASN A 176 17.57 -5.75 -4.15
C ASN A 176 16.69 -5.82 -5.41
N ASP A 177 15.39 -5.93 -5.23
CA ASP A 177 14.38 -5.90 -6.29
C ASP A 177 13.51 -4.66 -6.18
N PRO A 178 12.86 -4.22 -7.26
CA PRO A 178 12.04 -3.02 -7.22
C PRO A 178 10.78 -3.22 -6.39
N VAL A 179 10.50 -2.25 -5.53
CA VAL A 179 9.34 -2.22 -4.63
C VAL A 179 8.47 -1.02 -4.94
N ILE A 180 7.19 -1.25 -5.19
CA ILE A 180 6.16 -0.21 -5.25
C ILE A 180 5.57 -0.07 -3.85
N PHE A 181 5.81 1.07 -3.23
CA PHE A 181 5.39 1.38 -1.87
C PHE A 181 4.17 2.31 -1.93
N CYS A 182 2.99 1.74 -1.75
CA CYS A 182 1.71 2.42 -1.90
C CYS A 182 1.25 3.04 -0.58
N GLU A 183 1.10 4.36 -0.53
CA GLU A 183 0.74 5.14 0.64
C GLU A 183 -0.67 5.71 0.50
N HIS A 184 -1.61 5.25 1.34
CA HIS A 184 -2.96 5.79 1.27
C HIS A 184 -3.03 7.19 1.88
N LYS A 185 -3.48 8.17 1.10
CA LYS A 185 -3.48 9.61 1.46
C LYS A 185 -4.13 9.93 2.81
N LEU A 186 -5.21 9.24 3.15
CA LEU A 186 -5.93 9.48 4.41
C LEU A 186 -5.26 8.87 5.65
N LEU A 187 -4.16 8.12 5.46
CA LEU A 187 -3.41 7.56 6.59
C LEU A 187 -2.30 8.49 7.11
N TYR A 188 -1.89 9.51 6.35
CA TYR A 188 -0.73 10.33 6.73
C TYR A 188 -0.81 10.98 8.11
N SER A 189 -2.00 11.41 8.53
CA SER A 189 -2.22 12.00 9.86
C SER A 189 -2.48 10.97 10.97
N MET A 190 -2.65 9.69 10.61
CA MET A 190 -2.92 8.64 11.59
C MET A 190 -1.78 8.53 12.58
N GLN A 191 -2.12 8.50 13.86
CA GLN A 191 -1.16 8.31 14.95
C GLN A 191 -1.11 6.86 15.39
N GLY A 192 0.09 6.35 15.61
CA GLY A 192 0.30 4.97 16.09
C GLY A 192 1.59 4.85 16.90
N GLU A 193 1.70 3.75 17.63
CA GLU A 193 2.91 3.42 18.37
C GLU A 193 3.99 2.91 17.40
N VAL A 194 5.15 3.58 17.43
CA VAL A 194 6.29 3.22 16.56
C VAL A 194 7.57 3.23 17.41
N PRO A 195 8.31 2.11 17.44
CA PRO A 195 9.62 2.06 18.08
C PRO A 195 10.59 3.06 17.44
N GLU A 196 11.46 3.66 18.26
CA GLU A 196 12.50 4.55 17.75
C GLU A 196 13.61 3.77 17.05
N GLU A 197 13.86 2.57 17.51
CA GLU A 197 14.85 1.64 16.97
C GLU A 197 14.52 1.28 15.51
N VAL A 198 15.54 0.89 14.77
CA VAL A 198 15.40 0.38 13.42
C VAL A 198 14.86 -1.04 13.47
N TYR A 199 13.78 -1.30 12.75
CA TYR A 199 13.21 -2.65 12.57
C TYR A 199 12.68 -2.80 11.15
N THR A 200 12.48 -4.03 10.74
CA THR A 200 11.85 -4.38 9.46
C THR A 200 10.58 -5.17 9.70
N VAL A 201 9.65 -5.06 8.77
CA VAL A 201 8.49 -5.95 8.64
C VAL A 201 8.70 -6.74 7.35
N PRO A 202 8.67 -8.08 7.39
CA PRO A 202 8.90 -8.89 6.21
C PRO A 202 7.76 -8.78 5.20
N PHE A 203 8.09 -8.97 3.92
CA PHE A 203 7.11 -9.04 2.85
C PHE A 203 6.48 -10.43 2.76
N GLY A 204 5.21 -10.50 2.38
CA GLY A 204 4.49 -11.77 2.24
C GLY A 204 4.04 -12.36 3.56
N GLU A 205 3.95 -11.57 4.62
CA GLU A 205 3.43 -11.96 5.92
C GLU A 205 2.26 -11.04 6.30
N ALA A 206 1.05 -11.58 6.24
CA ALA A 206 -0.16 -10.90 6.67
C ALA A 206 -0.20 -10.72 8.19
N ASN A 207 -0.98 -9.75 8.65
CA ASN A 207 -1.18 -9.50 10.07
C ASN A 207 -2.63 -9.82 10.47
N PHE A 208 -2.80 -10.76 11.39
CA PHE A 208 -4.08 -11.04 12.00
C PHE A 208 -4.38 -9.98 13.05
N LEU A 209 -5.20 -9.00 12.71
CA LEU A 209 -5.56 -7.90 13.61
C LEU A 209 -6.66 -8.24 14.59
N ARG A 210 -7.47 -9.21 14.24
CA ARG A 210 -8.56 -9.73 15.05
C ARG A 210 -8.76 -11.21 14.74
N ASP A 211 -8.76 -12.02 15.77
CA ASP A 211 -9.14 -13.43 15.70
C ASP A 211 -10.69 -13.56 15.70
N GLY A 212 -11.23 -14.53 14.97
CA GLY A 212 -12.67 -14.77 14.87
C GLY A 212 -13.00 -16.06 14.15
N ASP A 213 -14.16 -16.66 14.48
CA ASP A 213 -14.51 -18.01 14.02
C ASP A 213 -15.65 -18.04 12.97
N ASP A 214 -16.36 -16.94 12.76
CA ASP A 214 -17.55 -16.94 11.90
C ASP A 214 -17.26 -16.62 10.44
N ILE A 215 -16.38 -15.67 10.17
CA ILE A 215 -16.11 -15.15 8.81
C ILE A 215 -14.75 -14.45 8.73
N THR A 216 -14.07 -14.63 7.63
CA THR A 216 -12.80 -13.97 7.30
C THR A 216 -13.04 -12.68 6.53
N LEU A 217 -12.43 -11.58 6.98
CA LEU A 217 -12.32 -10.31 6.28
C LEU A 217 -10.87 -10.10 5.82
N VAL A 218 -10.64 -10.07 4.51
CA VAL A 218 -9.31 -9.87 3.93
C VAL A 218 -9.24 -8.49 3.31
N THR A 219 -8.21 -7.73 3.65
CA THR A 219 -8.03 -6.37 3.13
C THR A 219 -6.60 -5.85 3.30
N TYR A 220 -6.34 -4.59 2.93
CA TYR A 220 -5.06 -3.91 3.06
C TYR A 220 -5.22 -2.38 3.08
N GLY A 221 -4.16 -1.68 3.47
CA GLY A 221 -4.13 -0.21 3.51
C GLY A 221 -5.24 0.38 4.38
N ARG A 222 -5.89 1.44 3.90
CA ARG A 222 -6.94 2.13 4.66
C ARG A 222 -8.15 1.25 4.99
N MET A 223 -8.49 0.32 4.10
CA MET A 223 -9.68 -0.53 4.29
C MET A 223 -9.57 -1.42 5.52
N VAL A 224 -8.38 -1.66 6.04
CA VAL A 224 -8.14 -2.35 7.31
C VAL A 224 -8.90 -1.70 8.48
N HIS A 225 -8.88 -0.38 8.56
CA HIS A 225 -9.55 0.34 9.65
C HIS A 225 -11.07 0.26 9.56
N LEU A 226 -11.62 0.28 8.34
CA LEU A 226 -13.05 0.12 8.11
C LEU A 226 -13.52 -1.33 8.34
N ALA A 227 -12.67 -2.31 8.01
CA ALA A 227 -12.92 -3.71 8.33
C ALA A 227 -12.93 -3.95 9.85
N MET A 228 -11.98 -3.35 10.59
CA MET A 228 -11.95 -3.43 12.05
C MET A 228 -13.16 -2.74 12.69
N GLU A 229 -13.60 -1.61 12.18
CA GLU A 229 -14.82 -0.93 12.62
C GLU A 229 -16.05 -1.82 12.41
N ALA A 230 -16.22 -2.38 11.21
CA ALA A 230 -17.31 -3.29 10.89
C ALA A 230 -17.28 -4.55 11.77
N ALA A 231 -16.10 -5.16 11.95
CA ALA A 231 -15.93 -6.33 12.81
C ALA A 231 -16.33 -6.05 14.26
N ASN A 232 -15.95 -4.88 14.80
CA ASN A 232 -16.33 -4.49 16.16
C ASN A 232 -17.84 -4.23 16.30
N ASN A 233 -18.50 -3.69 15.27
CA ASN A 233 -19.94 -3.49 15.26
C ASN A 233 -20.69 -4.83 15.17
N LEU A 234 -20.21 -5.76 14.35
CA LEU A 234 -20.78 -7.09 14.16
C LEU A 234 -20.61 -7.97 15.41
N ALA A 235 -19.50 -7.83 16.13
CA ALA A 235 -19.27 -8.55 17.38
C ALA A 235 -20.36 -8.26 18.43
N ARG A 236 -20.89 -7.02 18.49
CA ARG A 236 -22.01 -6.64 19.36
C ARG A 236 -23.32 -7.34 18.96
N GLN A 237 -23.37 -7.90 17.76
CA GLN A 237 -24.51 -8.65 17.21
C GLN A 237 -24.27 -10.17 17.22
N GLY A 238 -23.17 -10.62 17.83
CA GLY A 238 -22.82 -12.02 17.95
C GLY A 238 -22.22 -12.64 16.68
N ILE A 239 -21.63 -11.83 15.80
CA ILE A 239 -20.88 -12.28 14.61
C ILE A 239 -19.40 -12.02 14.87
N ASP A 240 -18.59 -13.08 14.88
CA ASP A 240 -17.18 -13.04 15.20
C ASP A 240 -16.32 -13.09 13.93
N CYS A 241 -15.82 -11.90 13.52
CA CYS A 241 -15.03 -11.73 12.30
C CYS A 241 -13.54 -11.88 12.59
N GLU A 242 -12.84 -12.69 11.80
CA GLU A 242 -11.39 -12.65 11.68
C GLU A 242 -10.97 -11.56 10.68
N VAL A 243 -9.96 -10.75 11.00
CA VAL A 243 -9.53 -9.64 10.15
C VAL A 243 -8.06 -9.78 9.80
N LEU A 244 -7.76 -9.94 8.51
CA LEU A 244 -6.42 -10.01 7.94
C LEU A 244 -6.06 -8.70 7.23
N ASP A 245 -4.94 -8.13 7.64
CA ASP A 245 -4.23 -7.09 6.90
C ASP A 245 -3.12 -7.73 6.07
N LEU A 246 -3.24 -7.68 4.76
CA LEU A 246 -2.27 -8.31 3.85
C LEU A 246 -0.90 -7.65 3.87
N ARG A 247 -0.80 -6.35 4.20
CA ARG A 247 0.45 -5.56 4.14
C ARG A 247 1.11 -5.50 2.76
N THR A 248 1.14 -6.64 2.05
CA THR A 248 1.71 -6.77 0.71
C THR A 248 0.77 -7.52 -0.21
N THR A 249 0.70 -7.09 -1.46
CA THR A 249 -0.07 -7.80 -2.49
C THR A 249 0.84 -8.59 -3.44
N SER A 250 2.14 -8.28 -3.43
CA SER A 250 3.19 -9.05 -4.11
C SER A 250 4.50 -8.95 -3.30
N PRO A 251 4.99 -10.04 -2.69
CA PRO A 251 4.34 -11.35 -2.60
C PRO A 251 3.06 -11.31 -1.76
N LEU A 252 2.08 -12.14 -2.14
CA LEU A 252 0.85 -12.32 -1.38
C LEU A 252 1.04 -13.45 -0.36
N ASP A 253 0.54 -13.26 0.87
CA ASP A 253 0.46 -14.31 1.88
C ASP A 253 -0.77 -15.19 1.63
N GLU A 254 -0.63 -16.09 0.65
CA GLU A 254 -1.71 -17.01 0.28
C GLU A 254 -2.06 -17.97 1.42
N ASP A 255 -1.06 -18.43 2.16
CA ASP A 255 -1.24 -19.42 3.23
C ASP A 255 -2.11 -18.86 4.35
N SER A 256 -1.82 -17.65 4.84
CA SER A 256 -2.65 -17.00 5.87
C SER A 256 -4.12 -16.79 5.42
N ILE A 257 -4.33 -16.44 4.15
CA ILE A 257 -5.69 -16.29 3.59
C ILE A 257 -6.42 -17.65 3.60
N LEU A 258 -5.75 -18.70 3.13
CA LEU A 258 -6.35 -20.03 3.03
C LEU A 258 -6.63 -20.65 4.41
N GLU A 259 -5.68 -20.54 5.36
CA GLU A 259 -5.87 -20.99 6.75
C GLU A 259 -7.07 -20.31 7.41
N SER A 260 -7.20 -19.00 7.27
CA SER A 260 -8.32 -18.25 7.81
C SER A 260 -9.66 -18.70 7.20
N VAL A 261 -9.70 -18.88 5.87
CA VAL A 261 -10.92 -19.36 5.18
C VAL A 261 -11.25 -20.80 5.54
N GLU A 262 -10.27 -21.68 5.70
CA GLU A 262 -10.49 -23.07 6.15
C GLU A 262 -11.07 -23.10 7.57
N LYS A 263 -10.62 -22.23 8.46
CA LYS A 263 -11.14 -22.07 9.82
C LYS A 263 -12.59 -21.58 9.82
N THR A 264 -12.88 -20.48 9.17
CA THR A 264 -14.19 -19.80 9.25
C THR A 264 -15.22 -20.35 8.26
N GLY A 265 -14.77 -20.80 7.11
CA GLY A 265 -15.61 -21.25 6.00
C GLY A 265 -16.32 -20.14 5.24
N ARG A 266 -16.01 -18.87 5.48
CA ARG A 266 -16.70 -17.72 4.85
C ARG A 266 -15.71 -16.59 4.60
N LEU A 267 -15.91 -15.87 3.48
CA LEU A 267 -14.99 -14.83 3.05
C LEU A 267 -15.70 -13.58 2.54
N VAL A 268 -15.25 -12.44 3.03
CA VAL A 268 -15.48 -11.12 2.42
C VAL A 268 -14.12 -10.51 2.10
N VAL A 269 -13.91 -10.12 0.84
CA VAL A 269 -12.71 -9.39 0.42
C VAL A 269 -13.07 -7.92 0.25
N ILE A 270 -12.31 -7.05 0.92
CA ILE A 270 -12.56 -5.61 0.92
C ILE A 270 -11.42 -4.92 0.18
N ASP A 271 -11.75 -4.18 -0.87
CA ASP A 271 -10.79 -3.48 -1.71
C ASP A 271 -11.37 -2.13 -2.17
N GLU A 272 -10.64 -1.05 -1.98
CA GLU A 272 -11.07 0.28 -2.45
C GLU A 272 -11.07 0.41 -3.98
N ALA A 273 -10.43 -0.53 -4.68
CA ALA A 273 -10.38 -0.54 -6.14
C ALA A 273 -11.76 -0.75 -6.80
N ASN A 274 -11.84 -0.43 -8.08
CA ASN A 274 -12.97 -0.86 -8.90
C ASN A 274 -13.04 -2.39 -8.98
N PRO A 275 -14.24 -2.99 -9.17
CA PRO A 275 -14.44 -4.42 -8.97
C PRO A 275 -13.72 -5.33 -9.99
N ARG A 276 -13.34 -4.80 -11.17
CA ARG A 276 -12.72 -5.59 -12.22
C ARG A 276 -11.20 -5.62 -12.09
N CYS A 277 -10.61 -6.81 -12.20
CA CYS A 277 -9.16 -7.00 -12.13
C CYS A 277 -8.56 -6.39 -10.85
N SER A 278 -9.31 -6.41 -9.76
CA SER A 278 -8.90 -5.93 -8.44
C SER A 278 -8.27 -7.05 -7.63
N MET A 279 -7.63 -6.71 -6.52
CA MET A 279 -7.17 -7.72 -5.55
C MET A 279 -8.34 -8.52 -4.99
N ALA A 280 -9.54 -7.92 -4.90
CA ALA A 280 -10.74 -8.65 -4.47
C ALA A 280 -11.10 -9.79 -5.42
N THR A 281 -10.98 -9.58 -6.74
CA THR A 281 -11.22 -10.66 -7.72
C THR A 281 -10.11 -11.71 -7.71
N ASP A 282 -8.86 -11.29 -7.55
CA ASP A 282 -7.70 -12.19 -7.52
C ASP A 282 -7.76 -13.12 -6.30
N ILE A 283 -7.99 -12.58 -5.10
CA ILE A 283 -8.13 -13.34 -3.86
C ILE A 283 -9.36 -14.24 -3.90
N SER A 284 -10.48 -13.76 -4.44
CA SER A 284 -11.69 -14.60 -4.60
C SER A 284 -11.43 -15.80 -5.51
N ALA A 285 -10.70 -15.60 -6.62
CA ALA A 285 -10.32 -16.68 -7.53
C ALA A 285 -9.35 -17.66 -6.87
N LEU A 286 -8.35 -17.18 -6.11
CA LEU A 286 -7.42 -17.99 -5.35
C LEU A 286 -8.15 -18.92 -4.38
N VAL A 287 -9.05 -18.37 -3.56
CA VAL A 287 -9.81 -19.14 -2.57
C VAL A 287 -10.79 -20.12 -3.25
N ALA A 288 -11.48 -19.68 -4.31
CA ALA A 288 -12.36 -20.57 -5.06
C ALA A 288 -11.59 -21.74 -5.72
N GLN A 289 -10.34 -21.52 -6.10
CA GLN A 289 -9.51 -22.56 -6.70
C GLN A 289 -8.92 -23.52 -5.65
N LYS A 290 -8.40 -22.98 -4.52
CA LYS A 290 -7.60 -23.76 -3.57
C LYS A 290 -8.38 -24.23 -2.33
N ALA A 291 -9.42 -23.51 -1.91
CA ALA A 291 -10.19 -23.78 -0.69
C ALA A 291 -11.71 -23.87 -0.93
N PHE A 292 -12.18 -24.18 -2.15
CA PHE A 292 -13.60 -24.26 -2.50
C PHE A 292 -14.38 -25.19 -1.55
N GLY A 293 -13.78 -26.32 -1.18
CA GLY A 293 -14.41 -27.30 -0.27
C GLY A 293 -14.61 -26.83 1.17
N ALA A 294 -13.91 -25.77 1.58
CA ALA A 294 -14.08 -25.16 2.91
C ALA A 294 -15.21 -24.14 2.95
N LEU A 295 -15.62 -23.61 1.79
CA LEU A 295 -16.61 -22.53 1.72
C LEU A 295 -18.01 -23.03 2.10
N LYS A 296 -18.64 -22.35 3.04
CA LYS A 296 -20.01 -22.57 3.53
C LYS A 296 -21.02 -21.60 2.92
N GLY A 297 -20.58 -20.68 2.06
CA GLY A 297 -21.41 -19.66 1.44
C GLY A 297 -20.68 -18.98 0.29
N PRO A 298 -21.31 -18.03 -0.40
CA PRO A 298 -20.67 -17.28 -1.47
C PRO A 298 -19.55 -16.41 -0.93
N ILE A 299 -18.54 -16.12 -1.79
CA ILE A 299 -17.55 -15.08 -1.53
C ILE A 299 -18.20 -13.74 -1.90
N GLU A 300 -18.16 -12.78 -0.99
CA GLU A 300 -18.60 -11.41 -1.27
C GLU A 300 -17.39 -10.46 -1.39
N MET A 301 -17.51 -9.52 -2.32
CA MET A 301 -16.51 -8.48 -2.51
C MET A 301 -17.12 -7.12 -2.18
N VAL A 302 -16.45 -6.34 -1.35
CA VAL A 302 -16.81 -4.95 -1.06
C VAL A 302 -15.81 -4.05 -1.78
N THR A 303 -16.24 -3.43 -2.87
CA THR A 303 -15.39 -2.62 -3.76
C THR A 303 -16.04 -1.27 -4.03
N ALA A 304 -15.26 -0.32 -4.56
CA ALA A 304 -15.83 0.87 -5.17
C ALA A 304 -16.65 0.51 -6.43
N PRO A 305 -17.61 1.32 -6.85
CA PRO A 305 -18.32 1.09 -8.11
C PRO A 305 -17.38 1.24 -9.32
N HIS A 306 -17.72 0.60 -10.44
CA HIS A 306 -16.91 0.68 -11.67
C HIS A 306 -17.13 1.99 -12.41
N THR A 307 -16.72 3.09 -11.78
CA THR A 307 -16.78 4.47 -12.30
C THR A 307 -15.50 5.22 -11.92
N PRO A 308 -15.14 6.30 -12.62
CA PRO A 308 -14.11 7.23 -12.12
C PRO A 308 -14.50 7.81 -10.76
N VAL A 309 -13.51 8.19 -9.97
CA VAL A 309 -13.73 8.85 -8.67
C VAL A 309 -14.38 10.22 -8.88
N PRO A 310 -15.52 10.51 -8.25
CA PRO A 310 -16.20 11.80 -8.41
C PRO A 310 -15.49 12.92 -7.64
N PHE A 311 -15.70 14.16 -8.07
CA PHE A 311 -15.16 15.34 -7.38
C PHE A 311 -16.06 15.83 -6.24
N SER A 312 -17.38 15.70 -6.38
CA SER A 312 -18.35 16.11 -5.36
C SER A 312 -18.17 15.31 -4.07
N ASP A 313 -18.09 15.97 -2.93
CA ASP A 313 -17.96 15.36 -1.60
C ASP A 313 -19.00 14.26 -1.36
N ALA A 314 -20.27 14.57 -1.63
CA ALA A 314 -21.37 13.64 -1.41
C ALA A 314 -21.28 12.40 -2.33
N LEU A 315 -20.77 12.56 -3.54
CA LEU A 315 -20.60 11.43 -4.46
C LEU A 315 -19.35 10.62 -4.14
N GLU A 316 -18.26 11.26 -3.72
CA GLU A 316 -17.04 10.55 -3.31
C GLU A 316 -17.28 9.72 -2.04
N ASP A 317 -18.08 10.24 -1.08
CA ASP A 317 -18.48 9.48 0.11
C ASP A 317 -19.33 8.25 -0.24
N LEU A 318 -20.16 8.32 -1.26
CA LEU A 318 -20.91 7.17 -1.77
C LEU A 318 -20.02 6.17 -2.55
N TYR A 319 -18.98 6.69 -3.19
CA TYR A 319 -18.03 5.88 -3.98
C TYR A 319 -17.18 4.98 -3.09
N ILE A 320 -16.63 5.49 -2.01
CA ILE A 320 -15.70 4.77 -1.14
C ILE A 320 -16.43 3.66 -0.38
N PRO A 321 -15.87 2.44 -0.29
CA PRO A 321 -16.35 1.44 0.65
C PRO A 321 -16.31 1.96 2.09
N ASP A 322 -17.33 1.63 2.87
CA ASP A 322 -17.47 2.02 4.28
C ASP A 322 -17.79 0.80 5.17
N ALA A 323 -17.76 0.99 6.50
CA ALA A 323 -18.05 -0.06 7.44
C ALA A 323 -19.46 -0.65 7.26
N ALA A 324 -20.46 0.18 6.90
CA ALA A 324 -21.85 -0.28 6.72
C ALA A 324 -21.99 -1.23 5.52
N LYS A 325 -21.28 -0.93 4.40
CA LYS A 325 -21.21 -1.82 3.22
C LYS A 325 -20.53 -3.15 3.57
N ILE A 326 -19.46 -3.11 4.38
CA ILE A 326 -18.77 -4.32 4.86
C ILE A 326 -19.71 -5.15 5.74
N GLU A 327 -20.39 -4.54 6.71
CA GLU A 327 -21.35 -5.21 7.56
C GLU A 327 -22.50 -5.87 6.76
N ALA A 328 -23.02 -5.18 5.75
CA ALA A 328 -24.06 -5.71 4.89
C ALA A 328 -23.58 -6.94 4.10
N ALA A 329 -22.34 -6.92 3.57
CA ALA A 329 -21.74 -8.06 2.88
C ALA A 329 -21.57 -9.26 3.84
N VAL A 330 -21.09 -9.03 5.05
CA VAL A 330 -20.93 -10.07 6.08
C VAL A 330 -22.28 -10.74 6.39
N ARG A 331 -23.33 -9.93 6.66
CA ARG A 331 -24.67 -10.49 6.95
C ARG A 331 -25.18 -11.32 5.78
N LYS A 332 -25.01 -10.85 4.54
CA LYS A 332 -25.40 -11.58 3.32
C LYS A 332 -24.74 -12.96 3.25
N VAL A 333 -23.43 -13.05 3.52
CA VAL A 333 -22.70 -14.34 3.51
C VAL A 333 -23.20 -15.27 4.62
N ILE A 334 -23.38 -14.75 5.83
CA ILE A 334 -23.87 -15.53 6.97
C ILE A 334 -25.31 -16.07 6.73
N GLU A 335 -26.20 -15.26 6.18
CA GLU A 335 -27.57 -15.65 5.84
C GLU A 335 -27.63 -16.70 4.73
N ALA A 336 -26.83 -16.51 3.67
CA ALA A 336 -26.75 -17.48 2.58
C ALA A 336 -26.26 -18.86 3.06
N ALA A 337 -25.25 -18.89 3.95
CA ALA A 337 -24.75 -20.13 4.53
C ALA A 337 -25.78 -20.84 5.40
N ARG A 338 -26.62 -20.10 6.15
CA ARG A 338 -27.73 -20.69 6.98
C ARG A 338 -28.84 -21.26 6.11
N SER A 339 -29.06 -20.71 4.92
CA SER A 339 -30.12 -21.17 4.01
C SER A 339 -29.70 -22.41 3.20
N ALA A 340 -28.42 -22.71 3.13
CA ALA A 340 -27.85 -23.85 2.41
C ALA A 340 -27.61 -25.07 3.30
N ALA A 341 -27.67 -24.91 4.62
CA ALA A 341 -27.52 -25.96 5.63
C ALA A 341 -28.87 -26.57 6.02
#